data_ef63cf845dcaea54ec814cdf300dd59b
#
_entry.id   ef63cf845dcaea54ec814cdf300dd59b
#
_cell.length_a   1.000
_cell.length_b   1.000
_cell.length_c   1.000
_cell.angle_alpha   90.00
_cell.angle_beta   90.00
_cell.angle_gamma   90.00
#
_symmetry.space_group_name_H-M   'P 1'
#
loop_
_entity.id
_entity.type
_entity.pdbx_description
1 polymer ?
#
loop_
_entity_poly.entity_id
_entity_poly.type
_entity_poly.pdbx_seq_one_letter_code
_entity_poly.pdbx_strand_id
1 'polypeptide(L)'
;MSLMPVLENFAANQAAQGGPAALADLGSITARCWAFRGMSLSIARMVDAGRSPVTEAALIKEIATRFEQDCVATVARHLGRAPDLASDDPYESLLARAVLVAPSWSIRGGTNEILRTVIMKGLDR
;
A
#
# COMPACT_ATOMS: atom_id res chain seq x y z
N MET A 1 0.08 11.58 2.51
CA MET A 1 0.26 11.33 1.06
C MET A 1 -0.48 10.05 0.72
N SER A 2 -1.19 10.01 -0.39
CA SER A 2 -1.91 8.81 -0.87
C SER A 2 -1.03 8.04 -1.86
N LEU A 3 -1.09 6.71 -1.84
CA LEU A 3 -0.41 5.84 -2.82
C LEU A 3 -1.09 5.92 -4.20
N MET A 4 -2.39 6.21 -4.25
CA MET A 4 -3.19 6.14 -5.50
C MET A 4 -2.60 6.94 -6.66
N PRO A 5 -2.20 8.23 -6.53
CA PRO A 5 -1.62 8.97 -7.64
C PRO A 5 -0.34 8.34 -8.20
N VAL A 6 0.46 7.68 -7.36
CA VAL A 6 1.67 6.96 -7.82
C VAL A 6 1.27 5.77 -8.69
N LEU A 7 0.27 5.00 -8.25
CA LEU A 7 -0.21 3.82 -9.00
C LEU A 7 -0.92 4.19 -10.29
N GLU A 8 -1.71 5.27 -10.30
CA GLU A 8 -2.39 5.77 -11.50
C GLU A 8 -1.39 6.20 -12.57
N ASN A 9 -0.37 6.96 -12.19
CA ASN A 9 0.70 7.36 -13.10
C ASN A 9 1.52 6.16 -13.59
N PHE A 10 1.83 5.22 -12.69
CA PHE A 10 2.51 3.98 -13.07
C PHE A 10 1.69 3.19 -14.09
N ALA A 11 0.39 3.01 -13.84
CA ALA A 11 -0.50 2.31 -14.75
C ALA A 11 -0.56 2.99 -16.13
N ALA A 12 -0.67 4.32 -16.16
CA ALA A 12 -0.69 5.09 -17.42
C ALA A 12 0.62 4.93 -18.20
N ASN A 13 1.76 5.04 -17.54
CA ASN A 13 3.07 4.85 -18.16
C ASN A 13 3.26 3.42 -18.69
N GLN A 14 2.82 2.41 -17.93
CA GLN A 14 2.94 1.01 -18.36
C GLN A 14 1.96 0.64 -19.47
N ALA A 15 0.80 1.25 -19.53
CA ALA A 15 -0.11 1.08 -20.67
C ALA A 15 0.48 1.61 -21.98
N ALA A 16 1.34 2.64 -21.91
CA ALA A 16 1.99 3.24 -23.09
C ALA A 16 3.29 2.52 -23.49
N GLN A 17 4.09 2.03 -22.54
CA GLN A 17 5.49 1.60 -22.79
C GLN A 17 5.89 0.32 -22.03
N GLY A 18 4.96 -0.30 -21.26
CA GLY A 18 5.28 -1.35 -20.31
C GLY A 18 5.66 -2.69 -20.93
N GLY A 19 6.73 -3.28 -20.40
CA GLY A 19 7.11 -4.66 -20.69
C GLY A 19 6.28 -5.67 -19.86
N PRO A 20 6.39 -6.99 -20.18
CA PRO A 20 5.61 -8.04 -19.50
C PRO A 20 5.78 -8.05 -17.96
N ALA A 21 6.98 -7.77 -17.46
CA ALA A 21 7.26 -7.72 -16.02
C ALA A 21 6.49 -6.60 -15.31
N ALA A 22 6.43 -5.42 -15.91
CA ALA A 22 5.72 -4.28 -15.35
C ALA A 22 4.19 -4.49 -15.35
N LEU A 23 3.67 -5.13 -16.40
CA LEU A 23 2.26 -5.52 -16.47
C LEU A 23 1.91 -6.59 -15.43
N ALA A 24 2.80 -7.56 -15.18
CA ALA A 24 2.62 -8.57 -14.14
C ALA A 24 2.61 -7.94 -12.74
N ASP A 25 3.53 -7.01 -12.44
CA ASP A 25 3.56 -6.28 -11.18
C ASP A 25 2.32 -5.40 -11.00
N LEU A 26 1.88 -4.70 -12.04
CA LEU A 26 0.64 -3.91 -12.01
C LEU A 26 -0.59 -4.81 -11.74
N GLY A 27 -0.67 -5.96 -12.38
CA GLY A 27 -1.71 -6.95 -12.14
C GLY A 27 -1.72 -7.45 -10.69
N SER A 28 -0.54 -7.78 -10.15
CA SER A 28 -0.38 -8.19 -8.76
C SER A 28 -0.81 -7.09 -7.77
N ILE A 29 -0.37 -5.85 -8.00
CA ILE A 29 -0.76 -4.69 -7.19
C ILE A 29 -2.28 -4.51 -7.22
N THR A 30 -2.88 -4.54 -8.40
CA THR A 30 -4.33 -4.38 -8.58
C THR A 30 -5.12 -5.46 -7.84
N ALA A 31 -4.72 -6.73 -7.97
CA ALA A 31 -5.37 -7.85 -7.28
C ALA A 31 -5.31 -7.69 -5.76
N ARG A 32 -4.17 -7.26 -5.21
CA ARG A 32 -4.01 -6.99 -3.78
C ARG A 32 -4.86 -5.81 -3.31
N CYS A 33 -4.96 -4.73 -4.10
CA CYS A 33 -5.86 -3.60 -3.81
C CYS A 33 -7.32 -4.06 -3.70
N TRP A 34 -7.78 -4.92 -4.61
CA TRP A 34 -9.13 -5.50 -4.56
C TRP A 34 -9.35 -6.35 -3.31
N ALA A 35 -8.38 -7.19 -2.94
CA ALA A 35 -8.43 -7.99 -1.72
C ALA A 35 -8.57 -7.10 -0.47
N PHE A 36 -7.73 -6.06 -0.34
CA PHE A 36 -7.80 -5.12 0.78
C PHE A 36 -9.12 -4.35 0.83
N ARG A 37 -9.66 -3.96 -0.33
CA ARG A 37 -10.99 -3.36 -0.40
C ARG A 37 -12.07 -4.30 0.14
N GLY A 38 -12.05 -5.58 -0.25
CA GLY A 38 -12.98 -6.60 0.25
C GLY A 38 -12.88 -6.79 1.76
N MET A 39 -11.65 -6.89 2.28
CA MET A 39 -11.39 -7.00 3.71
C MET A 39 -11.88 -5.76 4.49
N SER A 40 -11.61 -4.55 4.00
CA SER A 40 -12.08 -3.31 4.62
C SER A 40 -13.61 -3.22 4.65
N LEU A 41 -14.29 -3.61 3.58
CA LEU A 41 -15.75 -3.68 3.54
C LEU A 41 -16.32 -4.72 4.53
N SER A 42 -15.62 -5.85 4.71
CA SER A 42 -16.01 -6.85 5.71
C SER A 42 -15.92 -6.30 7.14
N ILE A 43 -14.87 -5.54 7.45
CA ILE A 43 -14.73 -4.87 8.75
C ILE A 43 -15.86 -3.84 8.94
N ALA A 44 -16.15 -3.02 7.92
CA ALA A 44 -17.22 -2.05 8.00
C ALA A 44 -18.57 -2.72 8.33
N ARG A 45 -18.89 -3.83 7.65
CA ARG A 45 -20.10 -4.62 7.94
C ARG A 45 -20.12 -5.19 9.35
N MET A 46 -18.95 -5.59 9.90
CA MET A 46 -18.87 -6.05 11.30
C MET A 46 -19.20 -4.91 12.27
N VAL A 47 -18.70 -3.70 12.01
CA VAL A 47 -19.01 -2.51 12.82
C VAL A 47 -20.50 -2.16 12.72
N ASP A 48 -21.08 -2.16 11.52
CA ASP A 48 -22.51 -1.90 11.30
C ASP A 48 -23.40 -2.92 12.02
N ALA A 49 -22.93 -4.17 12.17
CA ALA A 49 -23.59 -5.21 12.95
C ALA A 49 -23.33 -5.12 14.46
N GLY A 50 -22.77 -4.01 14.96
CA GLY A 50 -22.49 -3.79 16.39
C GLY A 50 -21.32 -4.58 16.94
N ARG A 51 -20.48 -5.19 16.09
CA ARG A 51 -19.27 -5.91 16.51
C ARG A 51 -18.08 -4.96 16.65
N SER A 52 -17.08 -5.39 17.42
CA SER A 52 -15.83 -4.65 17.62
C SER A 52 -14.66 -5.44 16.99
N PRO A 53 -14.39 -5.28 15.67
CA PRO A 53 -13.38 -6.05 14.92
C PRO A 53 -11.96 -5.51 15.13
N VAL A 54 -11.50 -5.42 16.37
CA VAL A 54 -10.21 -4.83 16.74
C VAL A 54 -9.03 -5.63 16.16
N THR A 55 -9.11 -6.97 16.26
CA THR A 55 -8.07 -7.87 15.76
C THR A 55 -7.99 -7.83 14.24
N GLU A 56 -9.14 -7.91 13.57
CA GLU A 56 -9.24 -7.87 12.11
C GLU A 56 -8.75 -6.52 11.56
N ALA A 57 -9.11 -5.42 12.23
CA ALA A 57 -8.66 -4.08 11.84
C ALA A 57 -7.14 -3.92 12.02
N ALA A 58 -6.57 -4.43 13.11
CA ALA A 58 -5.14 -4.42 13.34
C ALA A 58 -4.39 -5.25 12.29
N LEU A 59 -4.91 -6.43 11.94
CA LEU A 59 -4.34 -7.30 10.92
C LEU A 59 -4.31 -6.62 9.55
N ILE A 60 -5.44 -6.07 9.10
CA ILE A 60 -5.52 -5.37 7.81
C ILE A 60 -4.57 -4.18 7.80
N LYS A 61 -4.53 -3.39 8.87
CA LYS A 61 -3.64 -2.22 8.96
C LYS A 61 -2.17 -2.64 8.83
N GLU A 62 -1.75 -3.71 9.49
CA GLU A 62 -0.37 -4.19 9.44
C GLU A 62 0.02 -4.65 8.03
N ILE A 63 -0.78 -5.51 7.41
CA ILE A 63 -0.47 -6.04 6.08
C ILE A 63 -0.64 -4.99 4.96
N ALA A 64 -1.61 -4.08 5.08
CA ALA A 64 -1.82 -3.02 4.10
C ALA A 64 -0.68 -1.99 4.13
N THR A 65 -0.15 -1.66 5.30
CA THR A 65 1.00 -0.75 5.41
C THR A 65 2.22 -1.31 4.71
N ARG A 66 2.52 -2.59 4.88
CA ARG A 66 3.61 -3.25 4.15
C ARG A 66 3.36 -3.27 2.66
N PHE A 67 2.13 -3.57 2.27
CA PHE A 67 1.76 -3.53 0.86
C PHE A 67 1.97 -2.15 0.23
N GLU A 68 1.60 -1.06 0.92
CA GLU A 68 1.85 0.30 0.44
C GLU A 68 3.34 0.57 0.21
N GLN A 69 4.20 0.14 1.14
CA GLN A 69 5.66 0.26 1.02
C GLN A 69 6.21 -0.58 -0.14
N ASP A 70 5.75 -1.84 -0.27
CA ASP A 70 6.14 -2.74 -1.36
C ASP A 70 5.73 -2.16 -2.74
N CYS A 71 4.55 -1.53 -2.85
CA CYS A 71 4.10 -0.89 -4.08
C CYS A 71 5.06 0.22 -4.50
N VAL A 72 5.43 1.11 -3.58
CA VAL A 72 6.38 2.20 -3.87
C VAL A 72 7.73 1.66 -4.31
N ALA A 73 8.26 0.65 -3.59
CA ALA A 73 9.52 0.00 -3.94
C ALA A 73 9.46 -0.68 -5.33
N THR A 74 8.33 -1.33 -5.65
CA THR A 74 8.11 -1.98 -6.94
C THR A 74 8.08 -0.96 -8.07
N VAL A 75 7.30 0.12 -7.91
CA VAL A 75 7.22 1.19 -8.91
C VAL A 75 8.58 1.87 -9.12
N ALA A 76 9.33 2.13 -8.04
CA ALA A 76 10.66 2.72 -8.12
C ALA A 76 11.67 1.82 -8.89
N ARG A 77 11.58 0.50 -8.75
CA ARG A 77 12.43 -0.42 -9.53
C ARG A 77 12.21 -0.29 -11.05
N HIS A 78 10.97 -0.03 -11.47
CA HIS A 78 10.67 0.14 -12.91
C HIS A 78 11.20 1.44 -13.50
N LEU A 79 11.60 2.41 -12.67
CA LEU A 79 12.31 3.60 -13.14
C LEU A 79 13.77 3.29 -13.56
N GLY A 80 14.35 2.20 -13.02
CA GLY A 80 15.73 1.78 -13.34
C GLY A 80 16.83 2.65 -12.72
N ARG A 81 16.47 3.68 -11.98
CA ARG A 81 17.37 4.61 -11.26
C ARG A 81 16.69 5.15 -10.01
N ALA A 82 17.44 5.81 -9.14
CA ALA A 82 16.83 6.51 -8.01
C ALA A 82 15.95 7.67 -8.55
N PRO A 83 14.70 7.80 -8.06
CA PRO A 83 13.83 8.90 -8.47
C PRO A 83 14.36 10.22 -7.89
N ASP A 84 14.31 11.28 -8.68
CA ASP A 84 14.78 12.61 -8.30
C ASP A 84 13.63 13.49 -7.82
N LEU A 85 13.78 14.04 -6.62
CA LEU A 85 12.79 14.94 -6.02
C LEU A 85 12.69 16.29 -6.76
N ALA A 86 13.78 16.71 -7.38
CA ALA A 86 13.88 17.95 -8.14
C ALA A 86 13.59 17.76 -9.64
N SER A 87 13.17 16.57 -10.07
CA SER A 87 12.83 16.31 -11.47
C SER A 87 11.68 17.19 -11.94
N ASP A 88 11.80 17.70 -13.16
CA ASP A 88 10.73 18.42 -13.85
C ASP A 88 9.58 17.47 -14.28
N ASP A 89 9.82 16.16 -14.30
CA ASP A 89 8.77 15.17 -14.50
C ASP A 89 7.91 15.04 -13.23
N PRO A 90 6.61 15.41 -13.28
CA PRO A 90 5.72 15.31 -12.12
C PRO A 90 5.58 13.90 -11.59
N TYR A 91 5.66 12.87 -12.43
CA TYR A 91 5.61 11.48 -12.01
C TYR A 91 6.84 11.09 -11.19
N GLU A 92 8.01 11.43 -11.67
CA GLU A 92 9.26 11.11 -10.99
C GLU A 92 9.37 11.84 -9.64
N SER A 93 9.06 13.13 -9.59
CA SER A 93 9.09 13.89 -8.33
C SER A 93 8.06 13.38 -7.32
N LEU A 94 6.88 12.95 -7.78
CA LEU A 94 5.87 12.31 -6.95
C LEU A 94 6.37 10.97 -6.39
N LEU A 95 7.00 10.14 -7.22
CA LEU A 95 7.59 8.87 -6.83
C LEU A 95 8.72 9.06 -5.82
N ALA A 96 9.59 10.04 -6.03
CA ALA A 96 10.66 10.39 -5.09
C ALA A 96 10.09 10.74 -3.71
N ARG A 97 9.04 11.56 -3.66
CA ARG A 97 8.33 11.88 -2.40
C ARG A 97 7.73 10.63 -1.75
N ALA A 98 7.14 9.74 -2.54
CA ALA A 98 6.58 8.49 -2.03
C ALA A 98 7.66 7.62 -1.38
N VAL A 99 8.82 7.46 -2.02
CA VAL A 99 9.96 6.72 -1.49
C VAL A 99 10.43 7.31 -0.15
N LEU A 100 10.56 8.64 -0.05
CA LEU A 100 11.00 9.31 1.17
C LEU A 100 10.03 9.16 2.34
N VAL A 101 8.72 9.16 2.07
CA VAL A 101 7.71 9.10 3.16
C VAL A 101 7.24 7.69 3.48
N ALA A 102 7.46 6.71 2.61
CA ALA A 102 6.99 5.33 2.79
C ALA A 102 7.41 4.71 4.14
N PRO A 103 8.63 4.90 4.67
CA PRO A 103 8.99 4.38 5.99
C PRO A 103 8.10 4.88 7.12
N SER A 104 7.60 6.12 7.04
CA SER A 104 6.74 6.72 8.05
C SER A 104 5.34 6.09 8.13
N TRP A 105 4.93 5.34 7.12
CA TRP A 105 3.59 4.74 7.10
C TRP A 105 3.43 3.64 8.15
N SER A 106 4.51 2.98 8.55
CA SER A 106 4.50 1.97 9.62
C SER A 106 4.23 2.53 11.02
N ILE A 107 4.32 3.86 11.20
CA ILE A 107 4.06 4.50 12.50
C ILE A 107 2.71 5.23 12.55
N ARG A 108 1.96 5.30 11.46
CA ARG A 108 0.63 5.92 11.41
C ARG A 108 -0.43 5.02 12.05
N GLY A 109 -1.14 5.54 13.06
CA GLY A 109 -2.27 4.82 13.69
C GLY A 109 -1.88 3.56 14.46
N GLY A 110 -0.74 3.57 15.11
CA GLY A 110 -0.10 2.45 15.80
C GLY A 110 1.04 1.84 14.99
N THR A 111 2.15 1.57 15.67
CA THR A 111 3.29 0.91 15.03
C THR A 111 2.97 -0.54 14.71
N ASN A 112 3.68 -1.14 13.76
CA ASN A 112 3.48 -2.54 13.39
C ASN A 112 3.71 -3.48 14.60
N GLU A 113 4.59 -3.13 15.53
CA GLU A 113 4.84 -3.90 16.76
C GLU A 113 3.62 -3.91 17.69
N ILE A 114 2.97 -2.74 17.86
CA ILE A 114 1.74 -2.62 18.64
C ILE A 114 0.61 -3.40 17.96
N LEU A 115 0.47 -3.27 16.65
CA LEU A 115 -0.57 -4.00 15.90
C LEU A 115 -0.41 -5.52 16.04
N ARG A 116 0.81 -6.05 15.94
CA ARG A 116 1.10 -7.48 16.16
C ARG A 116 0.73 -7.92 17.57
N THR A 117 1.00 -7.10 18.58
CA THR A 117 0.58 -7.39 19.96
C THR A 117 -0.94 -7.47 20.08
N VAL A 118 -1.69 -6.58 19.43
CA VAL A 118 -3.15 -6.62 19.40
C VAL A 118 -3.66 -7.88 18.71
N ILE A 119 -3.05 -8.24 17.56
CA ILE A 119 -3.40 -9.46 16.80
C ILE A 119 -3.17 -10.70 17.65
N MET A 120 -2.01 -10.86 18.27
CA MET A 120 -1.71 -12.01 19.12
C MET A 120 -2.70 -12.17 20.26
N LYS A 121 -2.97 -11.09 21.00
CA LYS A 121 -3.98 -11.11 22.07
C LYS A 121 -5.40 -11.43 21.60
N GLY A 122 -5.72 -11.14 20.36
CA GLY A 122 -7.03 -11.44 19.78
C GLY A 122 -7.18 -12.88 19.31
N LEU A 123 -6.07 -13.53 18.92
CA LEU A 123 -6.05 -14.94 18.51
C LEU A 123 -6.02 -15.92 19.69
N ASP A 124 -5.58 -15.47 20.88
CA ASP A 124 -5.52 -16.28 22.10
C ASP A 124 -6.89 -16.36 22.85
N ARG A 125 -7.95 -15.80 22.27
CA ARG A 125 -9.31 -15.81 22.83
C ARG A 125 -10.21 -16.79 22.08
#